data_83c1314df8586a91aa550f2ac9946f32
#
_entry.id   83c1314df8586a91aa550f2ac9946f32
#
_cell.length_a   1.000
_cell.length_b   1.000
_cell.length_c   1.000
_cell.angle_alpha   90.00
_cell.angle_beta   90.00
_cell.angle_gamma   90.00
#
_symmetry.space_group_name_H-M   'P 1'
#
loop_
_entity.id
_entity.type
_entity.pdbx_description
1 polymer ?
#
loop_
_entity_poly.entity_id
_entity_poly.type
_entity_poly.pdbx_seq_one_letter_code
_entity_poly.pdbx_strand_id
1 'polypeptide(L)'
;MNGLIPADTMLPPRESDDRAWDDLSDDERAVFARYMEVYAGFIEHADAQIGRLLDTLEEQGLSENTMVVLLSDNGAASEAGQAGFFEELYRPNTIPVAEQRRRLGELGTAATQAEYPRPWAIASCAPFRRYKLFPYLGGVRTPMIVSWPSVVKQGGGIRRELVGVVDVGPTLLAAAGLEFPATAGGVVQMPVAGRSFLPMLRDAGAKGRTRQYFELRGHRAITDGRWRAVAIHNCVNDYAQDAWQLFDTEADFSESTDLAAKHPEIVDHMKALWQSEWLRHVGVPIAQPAPNICRLNEEYN
;
A
#
# COMPACT_ATOMS: atom_id res chain seq x y z
N MET A 1 21.17 -1.61 -10.15
CA MET A 1 19.78 -1.82 -9.66
C MET A 1 19.76 -3.08 -8.83
N ASN A 2 19.13 -3.05 -7.67
CA ASN A 2 19.19 -4.16 -6.70
C ASN A 2 18.24 -5.34 -7.02
N GLY A 3 17.69 -5.41 -8.25
CA GLY A 3 16.80 -6.49 -8.68
C GLY A 3 15.42 -6.53 -8.00
N LEU A 4 15.00 -5.43 -7.34
CA LEU A 4 13.67 -5.31 -6.73
C LEU A 4 12.58 -5.20 -7.80
N ILE A 5 12.84 -4.39 -8.83
CA ILE A 5 11.93 -4.17 -9.96
C ILE A 5 12.52 -4.87 -11.17
N PRO A 6 11.76 -5.69 -11.92
CA PRO A 6 12.20 -6.24 -13.19
C PRO A 6 12.63 -5.14 -14.18
N ALA A 7 13.68 -5.38 -14.97
CA ALA A 7 14.26 -4.37 -15.84
C ALA A 7 13.32 -3.94 -17.00
N ASP A 8 12.41 -4.81 -17.37
CA ASP A 8 11.42 -4.64 -18.45
C ASP A 8 10.05 -4.16 -17.93
N THR A 9 9.96 -3.73 -16.66
CA THR A 9 8.71 -3.25 -16.08
C THR A 9 8.20 -2.02 -16.83
N MET A 10 7.00 -2.11 -17.35
CA MET A 10 6.30 -1.00 -17.98
C MET A 10 5.56 -0.18 -16.90
N LEU A 11 5.49 1.13 -17.09
CA LEU A 11 4.62 1.96 -16.25
C LEU A 11 3.17 1.80 -16.69
N PRO A 12 2.22 1.76 -15.74
CA PRO A 12 0.81 1.79 -16.08
C PRO A 12 0.43 3.11 -16.77
N PRO A 13 -0.65 3.13 -17.56
CA PRO A 13 -1.15 4.38 -18.15
C PRO A 13 -1.44 5.40 -17.04
N ARG A 14 -1.14 6.67 -17.33
CA ARG A 14 -1.54 7.77 -16.47
C ARG A 14 -3.07 7.84 -16.41
N GLU A 15 -3.62 8.11 -15.24
CA GLU A 15 -5.06 8.32 -15.10
C GLU A 15 -5.49 9.59 -15.87
N SER A 16 -6.70 9.57 -16.41
CA SER A 16 -7.16 10.59 -17.37
C SER A 16 -7.30 11.98 -16.76
N ASP A 17 -7.52 12.06 -15.45
CA ASP A 17 -7.70 13.28 -14.70
C ASP A 17 -6.41 13.83 -14.08
N ASP A 18 -5.29 13.09 -14.19
CA ASP A 18 -3.99 13.58 -13.76
C ASP A 18 -3.29 14.34 -14.88
N ARG A 19 -2.96 15.60 -14.60
CA ARG A 19 -2.23 16.46 -15.55
C ARG A 19 -0.78 16.03 -15.69
N ALA A 20 -0.23 16.12 -16.90
CA ALA A 20 1.20 15.94 -17.10
C ALA A 20 1.99 17.07 -16.44
N TRP A 21 3.21 16.78 -16.01
CA TRP A 21 4.11 17.80 -15.45
C TRP A 21 4.34 18.97 -16.41
N ASP A 22 4.45 18.68 -17.71
CA ASP A 22 4.70 19.67 -18.74
C ASP A 22 3.47 20.57 -19.03
N ASP A 23 2.26 20.13 -18.63
CA ASP A 23 1.02 20.89 -18.75
C ASP A 23 0.82 21.88 -17.59
N LEU A 24 1.69 21.85 -16.59
CA LEU A 24 1.64 22.73 -15.43
C LEU A 24 2.25 24.10 -15.74
N SER A 25 1.67 25.16 -15.16
CA SER A 25 2.29 26.49 -15.17
C SER A 25 3.58 26.53 -14.34
N ASP A 26 4.40 27.56 -14.51
CA ASP A 26 5.64 27.72 -13.74
C ASP A 26 5.37 27.84 -12.23
N ASP A 27 4.28 28.52 -11.85
CA ASP A 27 3.89 28.63 -10.45
C ASP A 27 3.45 27.28 -9.87
N GLU A 28 2.65 26.50 -10.61
CA GLU A 28 2.25 25.14 -10.20
C GLU A 28 3.48 24.23 -10.06
N ARG A 29 4.37 24.23 -11.03
CA ARG A 29 5.62 23.44 -10.95
C ARG A 29 6.44 23.80 -9.72
N ALA A 30 6.60 25.10 -9.44
CA ALA A 30 7.37 25.56 -8.29
C ALA A 30 6.71 25.15 -6.95
N VAL A 31 5.39 25.29 -6.85
CA VAL A 31 4.63 24.91 -5.63
C VAL A 31 4.63 23.39 -5.44
N PHE A 32 4.34 22.64 -6.50
CA PHE A 32 4.25 21.18 -6.42
C PHE A 32 5.62 20.54 -6.18
N ALA A 33 6.70 21.08 -6.74
CA ALA A 33 8.05 20.65 -6.41
C ALA A 33 8.38 20.89 -4.94
N ARG A 34 7.96 22.03 -4.37
CA ARG A 34 8.18 22.34 -2.95
C ARG A 34 7.44 21.38 -2.03
N TYR A 35 6.22 20.96 -2.37
CA TYR A 35 5.52 19.91 -1.61
C TYR A 35 6.33 18.62 -1.56
N MET A 36 6.87 18.18 -2.69
CA MET A 36 7.68 16.95 -2.75
C MET A 36 9.01 17.10 -2.02
N GLU A 37 9.64 18.28 -2.07
CA GLU A 37 10.83 18.60 -1.28
C GLU A 37 10.56 18.49 0.22
N VAL A 38 9.44 19.03 0.70
CA VAL A 38 9.01 18.93 2.11
C VAL A 38 8.78 17.48 2.51
N TYR A 39 8.11 16.70 1.66
CA TYR A 39 7.91 15.27 1.90
C TYR A 39 9.25 14.51 1.96
N ALA A 40 10.17 14.78 1.04
CA ALA A 40 11.49 14.17 1.04
C ALA A 40 12.26 14.49 2.33
N GLY A 41 12.22 15.76 2.78
CA GLY A 41 12.82 16.16 4.05
C GLY A 41 12.17 15.49 5.27
N PHE A 42 10.85 15.23 5.22
CA PHE A 42 10.16 14.47 6.27
C PHE A 42 10.65 13.00 6.31
N ILE A 43 10.81 12.36 5.16
CA ILE A 43 11.34 10.98 5.09
C ILE A 43 12.78 10.92 5.58
N GLU A 44 13.65 11.88 5.19
CA GLU A 44 15.01 11.97 5.67
C GLU A 44 15.06 12.12 7.21
N HIS A 45 14.18 12.97 7.77
CA HIS A 45 14.06 13.11 9.22
C HIS A 45 13.64 11.80 9.89
N ALA A 46 12.62 11.12 9.35
CA ALA A 46 12.15 9.83 9.88
C ALA A 46 13.25 8.77 9.84
N ASP A 47 14.01 8.68 8.74
CA ASP A 47 15.14 7.78 8.58
C ASP A 47 16.22 8.04 9.64
N ALA A 48 16.57 9.30 9.86
CA ALA A 48 17.53 9.69 10.92
C ALA A 48 17.06 9.28 12.33
N GLN A 49 15.75 9.39 12.65
CA GLN A 49 15.23 8.94 13.95
C GLN A 49 15.23 7.41 14.07
N ILE A 50 14.95 6.68 13.01
CA ILE A 50 15.09 5.22 12.97
C ILE A 50 16.56 4.84 13.19
N GLY A 51 17.49 5.52 12.53
CA GLY A 51 18.94 5.33 12.74
C GLY A 51 19.32 5.46 14.22
N ARG A 52 18.89 6.52 14.89
CA ARG A 52 19.14 6.72 16.35
C ARG A 52 18.60 5.57 17.21
N LEU A 53 17.43 5.01 16.85
CA LEU A 53 16.89 3.84 17.56
C LEU A 53 17.79 2.61 17.36
N LEU A 54 18.26 2.38 16.13
CA LEU A 54 19.16 1.27 15.82
C LEU A 54 20.51 1.40 16.53
N ASP A 55 21.10 2.61 16.55
CA ASP A 55 22.32 2.92 17.27
C ASP A 55 22.17 2.62 18.78
N THR A 56 21.03 2.98 19.37
CA THR A 56 20.74 2.69 20.79
C THR A 56 20.70 1.18 21.07
N LEU A 57 20.09 0.39 20.15
CA LEU A 57 20.08 -1.08 20.28
C LEU A 57 21.50 -1.67 20.20
N GLU A 58 22.34 -1.11 19.34
CA GLU A 58 23.74 -1.52 19.19
C GLU A 58 24.56 -1.18 20.44
N GLU A 59 24.48 0.06 20.94
CA GLU A 59 25.15 0.53 22.16
C GLU A 59 24.79 -0.30 23.40
N GLN A 60 23.54 -0.80 23.45
CA GLN A 60 23.08 -1.67 24.54
C GLN A 60 23.41 -3.16 24.32
N GLY A 61 24.01 -3.54 23.19
CA GLY A 61 24.32 -4.93 22.85
C GLY A 61 23.11 -5.80 22.56
N LEU A 62 21.99 -5.19 22.16
CA LEU A 62 20.70 -5.88 21.89
C LEU A 62 20.48 -6.19 20.43
N SER A 63 21.21 -5.59 19.48
CA SER A 63 20.99 -5.65 18.03
C SER A 63 20.98 -7.08 17.51
N GLU A 64 21.87 -7.95 17.95
CA GLU A 64 22.00 -9.32 17.45
C GLU A 64 20.73 -10.15 17.64
N ASN A 65 20.02 -9.98 18.75
CA ASN A 65 18.83 -10.78 19.07
C ASN A 65 17.54 -9.95 19.12
N THR A 66 17.51 -8.81 18.45
CA THR A 66 16.31 -7.99 18.26
C THR A 66 15.80 -8.13 16.83
N MET A 67 14.53 -8.51 16.66
CA MET A 67 13.85 -8.46 15.38
C MET A 67 13.34 -7.04 15.16
N VAL A 68 13.85 -6.38 14.14
CA VAL A 68 13.35 -5.09 13.67
C VAL A 68 12.54 -5.29 12.39
N VAL A 69 11.29 -4.83 12.39
CA VAL A 69 10.41 -4.86 11.22
C VAL A 69 10.05 -3.44 10.85
N LEU A 70 10.49 -2.98 9.69
CA LEU A 70 10.12 -1.70 9.12
C LEU A 70 9.18 -1.95 7.94
N LEU A 71 8.02 -1.33 7.95
CA LEU A 71 7.02 -1.43 6.88
C LEU A 71 6.25 -0.13 6.72
N SER A 72 5.65 0.07 5.55
CA SER A 72 4.58 1.05 5.35
C SER A 72 3.23 0.33 5.37
N ASP A 73 2.21 0.96 5.95
CA ASP A 73 0.87 0.41 6.14
C ASP A 73 0.03 0.39 4.85
N ASN A 74 0.28 1.34 3.95
CA ASN A 74 -0.37 1.47 2.64
C ASN A 74 0.53 2.16 1.62
N GLY A 75 0.09 2.25 0.39
CA GLY A 75 0.73 3.07 -0.63
C GLY A 75 0.67 4.56 -0.31
N ALA A 76 1.28 5.38 -1.14
CA ALA A 76 1.39 6.82 -0.94
C ALA A 76 0.01 7.49 -0.82
N ALA A 77 -0.11 8.48 0.07
CA ALA A 77 -1.33 9.23 0.32
C ALA A 77 -1.69 10.12 -0.87
N SER A 78 -2.98 10.19 -1.21
CA SER A 78 -3.50 10.94 -2.36
C SER A 78 -4.65 11.88 -1.98
N GLU A 79 -4.97 11.95 -0.68
CA GLU A 79 -6.14 12.64 -0.15
C GLU A 79 -6.11 14.15 -0.38
N ALA A 80 -4.93 14.71 -0.64
CA ALA A 80 -4.76 16.12 -0.95
C ALA A 80 -5.23 16.53 -2.37
N GLY A 81 -5.73 15.57 -3.17
CA GLY A 81 -6.25 15.85 -4.50
C GLY A 81 -5.22 16.43 -5.45
N GLN A 82 -5.67 17.12 -6.50
CA GLN A 82 -4.78 17.63 -7.57
C GLN A 82 -3.87 18.78 -7.13
N ALA A 83 -4.24 19.56 -6.11
CA ALA A 83 -3.55 20.78 -5.72
C ALA A 83 -2.77 20.70 -4.40
N GLY A 84 -2.85 19.56 -3.70
CA GLY A 84 -2.26 19.41 -2.37
C GLY A 84 -3.07 20.07 -1.26
N PHE A 85 -2.63 19.91 0.00
CA PHE A 85 -3.12 20.66 1.15
C PHE A 85 -2.04 21.62 1.65
N PHE A 86 -2.40 22.89 1.81
CA PHE A 86 -1.46 23.91 2.27
C PHE A 86 -1.60 24.21 3.77
N GLU A 87 -2.80 24.50 4.25
CA GLU A 87 -3.04 24.95 5.62
C GLU A 87 -3.78 23.94 6.48
N GLU A 88 -4.65 23.11 5.92
CA GLU A 88 -5.54 22.27 6.68
C GLU A 88 -5.61 20.85 6.10
N LEU A 89 -5.31 19.88 6.96
CA LEU A 89 -5.39 18.47 6.61
C LEU A 89 -6.85 18.04 6.34
N TYR A 90 -7.04 17.24 5.30
CA TYR A 90 -8.35 16.71 4.88
C TYR A 90 -9.39 17.74 4.42
N ARG A 91 -8.98 18.95 4.05
CA ARG A 91 -9.84 19.89 3.35
C ARG A 91 -9.29 20.23 1.96
N PRO A 92 -10.16 20.33 0.93
CA PRO A 92 -9.72 20.75 -0.38
C PRO A 92 -8.93 22.05 -0.28
N ASN A 93 -7.81 22.12 -0.97
CA ASN A 93 -7.00 23.33 -0.98
C ASN A 93 -7.77 24.47 -1.64
N THR A 94 -8.26 25.39 -0.82
CA THR A 94 -8.99 26.59 -1.28
C THR A 94 -8.06 27.76 -1.59
N ILE A 95 -6.76 27.62 -1.28
CA ILE A 95 -5.76 28.66 -1.52
C ILE A 95 -5.29 28.58 -2.97
N PRO A 96 -5.49 29.64 -3.78
CA PRO A 96 -5.01 29.65 -5.17
C PRO A 96 -3.49 29.41 -5.26
N VAL A 97 -3.06 28.73 -6.31
CA VAL A 97 -1.63 28.43 -6.54
C VAL A 97 -0.75 29.69 -6.50
N ALA A 98 -1.21 30.81 -7.04
CA ALA A 98 -0.49 32.09 -6.99
C ALA A 98 -0.26 32.57 -5.54
N GLU A 99 -1.19 32.34 -4.62
CA GLU A 99 -1.02 32.63 -3.20
C GLU A 99 -0.06 31.66 -2.54
N GLN A 100 -0.19 30.36 -2.80
CA GLN A 100 0.78 29.35 -2.32
C GLN A 100 2.18 29.69 -2.80
N ARG A 101 2.33 30.16 -4.05
CA ARG A 101 3.61 30.58 -4.62
C ARG A 101 4.24 31.74 -3.84
N ARG A 102 3.46 32.72 -3.41
CA ARG A 102 3.93 33.83 -2.57
C ARG A 102 4.37 33.37 -1.18
N ARG A 103 3.70 32.36 -0.65
CA ARG A 103 3.91 31.79 0.69
C ARG A 103 4.77 30.51 0.68
N LEU A 104 5.51 30.28 -0.40
CA LEU A 104 6.27 29.04 -0.63
C LEU A 104 7.20 28.67 0.53
N GLY A 105 7.78 29.66 1.21
CA GLY A 105 8.67 29.47 2.36
C GLY A 105 7.96 28.97 3.62
N GLU A 106 6.64 29.02 3.68
CA GLU A 106 5.86 28.50 4.81
C GLU A 106 5.69 26.98 4.74
N LEU A 107 5.71 26.41 3.51
CA LEU A 107 5.59 24.95 3.32
C LEU A 107 6.74 24.21 4.03
N GLY A 108 6.33 23.27 4.91
CA GLY A 108 7.25 22.49 5.73
C GLY A 108 7.63 23.15 7.06
N THR A 109 6.99 24.27 7.41
CA THR A 109 7.12 24.90 8.74
C THR A 109 5.88 24.61 9.61
N ALA A 110 5.91 25.07 10.86
CA ALA A 110 4.76 24.94 11.77
C ALA A 110 3.53 25.79 11.34
N ALA A 111 3.67 26.64 10.32
CA ALA A 111 2.57 27.45 9.77
C ALA A 111 1.67 26.66 8.80
N THR A 112 2.08 25.46 8.39
CA THR A 112 1.34 24.67 7.39
C THR A 112 1.20 23.20 7.84
N GLN A 113 0.12 22.56 7.35
CA GLN A 113 -0.07 21.11 7.45
C GLN A 113 -0.03 20.53 6.04
N ALA A 114 1.15 20.61 5.42
CA ALA A 114 1.33 20.34 4.01
C ALA A 114 1.17 18.85 3.67
N GLU A 115 0.35 18.55 2.67
CA GLU A 115 0.31 17.25 1.99
C GLU A 115 0.44 17.48 0.48
N TYR A 116 1.27 16.67 -0.19
CA TYR A 116 1.60 16.85 -1.59
C TYR A 116 0.41 16.52 -2.51
N PRO A 117 0.35 17.11 -3.73
CA PRO A 117 -0.64 16.78 -4.75
C PRO A 117 -0.64 15.30 -5.14
N ARG A 118 -1.81 14.75 -5.45
CA ARG A 118 -2.04 13.35 -5.86
C ARG A 118 -1.07 12.81 -6.92
N PRO A 119 -0.65 13.55 -7.96
CA PRO A 119 0.33 13.04 -8.92
C PRO A 119 1.66 12.62 -8.29
N TRP A 120 2.06 13.20 -7.16
CA TRP A 120 3.21 12.74 -6.41
C TRP A 120 2.99 11.40 -5.70
N ALA A 121 1.75 11.10 -5.29
CA ALA A 121 1.43 9.77 -4.77
C ALA A 121 1.64 8.69 -5.85
N ILE A 122 1.23 8.96 -7.10
CA ILE A 122 1.49 8.07 -8.24
C ILE A 122 2.99 7.86 -8.44
N ALA A 123 3.76 8.97 -8.48
CA ALA A 123 5.21 8.90 -8.63
C ALA A 123 5.88 8.11 -7.49
N SER A 124 5.41 8.28 -6.25
CA SER A 124 5.93 7.57 -5.07
C SER A 124 5.57 6.09 -5.04
N CYS A 125 4.49 5.67 -5.70
CA CYS A 125 4.08 4.27 -5.85
C CYS A 125 4.66 3.60 -7.10
N ALA A 126 5.31 4.34 -8.00
CA ALA A 126 5.85 3.77 -9.23
C ALA A 126 6.79 2.57 -8.94
N PRO A 127 6.71 1.49 -9.74
CA PRO A 127 6.00 1.36 -11.01
C PRO A 127 4.53 0.86 -10.88
N PHE A 128 3.99 0.77 -9.69
CA PHE A 128 2.67 0.19 -9.45
C PHE A 128 1.54 1.16 -9.81
N ARG A 129 0.40 0.57 -10.17
CA ARG A 129 -0.80 1.32 -10.51
C ARG A 129 -1.47 1.86 -9.25
N ARG A 130 -1.97 3.10 -9.33
CA ARG A 130 -2.71 3.80 -8.26
C ARG A 130 -1.88 3.98 -6.98
N TYR A 131 -2.55 4.20 -5.86
CA TYR A 131 -2.01 4.65 -4.58
C TYR A 131 -2.96 4.24 -3.43
N LYS A 132 -2.73 4.69 -2.23
CA LYS A 132 -3.63 4.50 -1.07
C LYS A 132 -5.10 4.71 -1.45
N LEU A 133 -6.00 3.99 -0.81
CA LEU A 133 -7.44 3.87 -1.04
C LEU A 133 -7.84 2.91 -2.16
N PHE A 134 -6.93 2.51 -3.02
CA PHE A 134 -7.20 1.57 -4.10
C PHE A 134 -6.58 0.19 -3.85
N PRO A 135 -7.27 -0.89 -4.21
CA PRO A 135 -6.74 -2.24 -4.04
C PRO A 135 -5.77 -2.66 -5.17
N TYR A 136 -5.33 -1.75 -6.03
CA TYR A 136 -4.23 -1.98 -6.96
C TYR A 136 -2.89 -2.07 -6.19
N LEU A 137 -1.86 -2.59 -6.84
CA LEU A 137 -0.57 -2.79 -6.18
C LEU A 137 0.03 -1.49 -5.63
N GLY A 138 -0.19 -0.34 -6.25
CA GLY A 138 0.26 0.95 -5.71
C GLY A 138 -0.39 1.32 -4.38
N GLY A 139 -1.59 0.81 -4.09
CA GLY A 139 -2.24 1.01 -2.80
C GLY A 139 -1.91 -0.04 -1.74
N VAL A 140 -1.57 -1.27 -2.13
CA VAL A 140 -1.45 -2.40 -1.20
C VAL A 140 -0.08 -3.06 -1.16
N ARG A 141 0.79 -2.83 -2.14
CA ARG A 141 2.15 -3.36 -2.17
C ARG A 141 3.13 -2.32 -1.66
N THR A 142 3.53 -2.47 -0.42
CA THR A 142 4.40 -1.54 0.30
C THR A 142 5.74 -2.19 0.63
N PRO A 143 6.79 -1.40 0.86
CA PRO A 143 8.07 -1.94 1.30
C PRO A 143 7.96 -2.55 2.70
N MET A 144 8.64 -3.68 2.90
CA MET A 144 8.87 -4.26 4.22
C MET A 144 10.33 -4.71 4.31
N ILE A 145 10.99 -4.33 5.39
CA ILE A 145 12.35 -4.73 5.71
C ILE A 145 12.33 -5.46 7.05
N VAL A 146 13.00 -6.60 7.13
CA VAL A 146 13.17 -7.33 8.38
C VAL A 146 14.67 -7.52 8.63
N SER A 147 15.12 -7.05 9.80
CA SER A 147 16.48 -7.26 10.31
C SER A 147 16.42 -8.07 11.61
N TRP A 148 17.11 -9.18 11.64
CA TRP A 148 17.30 -10.01 12.83
C TRP A 148 18.59 -10.84 12.69
N PRO A 149 19.75 -10.29 13.04
CA PRO A 149 21.06 -10.85 12.72
C PRO A 149 21.26 -12.29 13.24
N SER A 150 20.76 -12.60 14.44
CA SER A 150 20.87 -13.97 14.99
C SER A 150 20.13 -15.04 14.19
N VAL A 151 19.13 -14.65 13.37
CA VAL A 151 18.28 -15.57 12.58
C VAL A 151 18.52 -15.41 11.09
N VAL A 152 18.56 -14.20 10.56
CA VAL A 152 18.78 -13.91 9.14
C VAL A 152 20.28 -13.87 8.84
N LYS A 153 20.82 -15.01 8.39
CA LYS A 153 22.28 -15.16 8.19
C LYS A 153 22.83 -14.49 6.94
N GLN A 154 21.97 -14.19 5.98
CA GLN A 154 22.35 -13.50 4.73
C GLN A 154 21.59 -12.18 4.65
N GLY A 155 22.22 -11.10 5.10
CA GLY A 155 21.71 -9.74 4.96
C GLY A 155 21.57 -9.31 3.50
N GLY A 156 20.69 -8.34 3.23
CA GLY A 156 20.46 -7.79 1.88
C GLY A 156 19.70 -8.71 0.92
N GLY A 157 19.22 -9.86 1.38
CA GLY A 157 18.47 -10.80 0.55
C GLY A 157 17.04 -10.32 0.27
N ILE A 158 16.61 -10.42 -1.00
CA ILE A 158 15.23 -10.13 -1.41
C ILE A 158 14.38 -11.39 -1.28
N ARG A 159 13.18 -11.25 -0.73
CA ARG A 159 12.12 -12.26 -0.71
C ARG A 159 10.96 -11.75 -1.57
N ARG A 160 10.43 -12.62 -2.44
CA ARG A 160 9.36 -12.26 -3.40
C ARG A 160 8.03 -12.90 -3.06
N GLU A 161 8.02 -13.72 -2.04
CA GLU A 161 6.82 -14.38 -1.53
C GLU A 161 5.82 -13.33 -1.00
N LEU A 162 4.54 -13.63 -1.18
CA LEU A 162 3.45 -12.80 -0.67
C LEU A 162 3.44 -12.83 0.86
N VAL A 163 3.65 -11.68 1.46
CA VAL A 163 3.52 -11.42 2.90
C VAL A 163 2.60 -10.23 3.10
N GLY A 164 1.68 -10.32 4.03
CA GLY A 164 0.78 -9.22 4.40
C GLY A 164 1.04 -8.71 5.81
N VAL A 165 0.55 -7.51 6.14
CA VAL A 165 0.63 -6.94 7.49
C VAL A 165 -0.02 -7.87 8.54
N VAL A 166 -1.04 -8.64 8.14
CA VAL A 166 -1.69 -9.65 8.98
C VAL A 166 -0.77 -10.78 9.42
N ASP A 167 0.38 -10.96 8.75
CA ASP A 167 1.38 -12.00 9.04
C ASP A 167 2.40 -11.56 10.09
N VAL A 168 2.50 -10.26 10.38
CA VAL A 168 3.47 -9.71 11.33
C VAL A 168 3.21 -10.24 12.73
N GLY A 169 1.98 -10.12 13.23
CA GLY A 169 1.60 -10.59 14.56
C GLY A 169 1.91 -12.08 14.79
N PRO A 170 1.45 -13.01 13.90
CA PRO A 170 1.81 -14.42 13.97
C PRO A 170 3.32 -14.67 13.94
N THR A 171 4.08 -13.86 13.17
CA THR A 171 5.54 -13.99 13.10
C THR A 171 6.22 -13.60 14.39
N LEU A 172 5.79 -12.48 15.01
CA LEU A 172 6.33 -12.04 16.30
C LEU A 172 6.07 -13.05 17.40
N LEU A 173 4.86 -13.61 17.47
CA LEU A 173 4.54 -14.68 18.45
C LEU A 173 5.36 -15.93 18.20
N ALA A 174 5.44 -16.39 16.95
CA ALA A 174 6.26 -17.55 16.60
C ALA A 174 7.76 -17.35 16.92
N ALA A 175 8.27 -16.12 16.73
CA ALA A 175 9.64 -15.75 17.09
C ALA A 175 9.88 -15.82 18.61
N ALA A 176 8.86 -15.48 19.41
CA ALA A 176 8.85 -15.58 20.87
C ALA A 176 8.55 -17.01 21.39
N GLY A 177 8.28 -17.97 20.50
CA GLY A 177 7.87 -19.35 20.88
C GLY A 177 6.43 -19.41 21.43
N LEU A 178 5.59 -18.46 21.06
CA LEU A 178 4.21 -18.33 21.50
C LEU A 178 3.23 -18.52 20.34
N GLU A 179 1.96 -18.75 20.66
CA GLU A 179 0.84 -18.83 19.72
C GLU A 179 -0.32 -17.94 20.20
N PHE A 180 -1.19 -17.58 19.27
CA PHE A 180 -2.44 -16.90 19.63
C PHE A 180 -3.33 -17.87 20.44
N PRO A 181 -3.90 -17.45 21.57
CA PRO A 181 -4.77 -18.31 22.37
C PRO A 181 -6.09 -18.57 21.63
N ALA A 182 -6.58 -19.81 21.67
CA ALA A 182 -7.91 -20.15 21.14
C ALA A 182 -9.06 -19.45 21.90
N THR A 183 -8.81 -19.09 23.18
CA THR A 183 -9.74 -18.35 24.02
C THR A 183 -9.00 -17.26 24.81
N ALA A 184 -9.63 -16.11 25.01
CA ALA A 184 -9.14 -15.04 25.85
C ALA A 184 -10.27 -14.54 26.76
N GLY A 185 -10.04 -14.51 28.09
CA GLY A 185 -11.08 -14.11 29.06
C GLY A 185 -12.37 -14.94 28.98
N GLY A 186 -12.27 -16.24 28.61
CA GLY A 186 -13.41 -17.13 28.43
C GLY A 186 -14.16 -16.98 27.09
N VAL A 187 -13.72 -16.08 26.20
CA VAL A 187 -14.30 -15.87 24.87
C VAL A 187 -13.47 -16.58 23.81
N VAL A 188 -14.14 -17.39 22.98
CA VAL A 188 -13.49 -18.04 21.81
C VAL A 188 -13.06 -16.96 20.83
N GLN A 189 -11.79 -17.02 20.42
CA GLN A 189 -11.21 -16.06 19.52
C GLN A 189 -11.49 -16.41 18.04
N MET A 190 -11.62 -15.38 17.19
CA MET A 190 -11.67 -15.59 15.75
C MET A 190 -10.36 -16.22 15.26
N PRO A 191 -10.40 -17.10 14.27
CA PRO A 191 -9.17 -17.64 13.67
C PRO A 191 -8.28 -16.52 13.14
N VAL A 192 -6.98 -16.63 13.41
CA VAL A 192 -6.00 -15.67 12.91
C VAL A 192 -5.89 -15.81 11.38
N ALA A 193 -6.12 -14.71 10.66
CA ALA A 193 -6.06 -14.70 9.20
C ALA A 193 -4.61 -14.75 8.68
N GLY A 194 -3.65 -14.23 9.47
CA GLY A 194 -2.24 -14.18 9.13
C GLY A 194 -1.52 -15.52 9.30
N ARG A 195 -0.40 -15.66 8.61
CA ARG A 195 0.50 -16.81 8.69
C ARG A 195 1.92 -16.32 8.97
N SER A 196 2.60 -16.94 9.96
CA SER A 196 4.00 -16.60 10.26
C SER A 196 4.91 -16.78 9.06
N PHE A 197 5.70 -15.75 8.72
CA PHE A 197 6.77 -15.78 7.73
C PHE A 197 8.15 -16.08 8.37
N LEU A 198 8.21 -16.47 9.64
CA LEU A 198 9.46 -16.84 10.30
C LEU A 198 10.27 -17.91 9.54
N PRO A 199 9.66 -18.93 8.88
CA PRO A 199 10.41 -19.86 8.04
C PRO A 199 11.18 -19.19 6.91
N MET A 200 10.62 -18.13 6.29
CA MET A 200 11.26 -17.39 5.20
C MET A 200 12.44 -16.51 5.67
N LEU A 201 12.49 -16.17 6.95
CA LEU A 201 13.64 -15.50 7.55
C LEU A 201 14.82 -16.46 7.75
N ARG A 202 14.54 -17.73 8.00
CA ARG A 202 15.53 -18.79 8.24
C ARG A 202 16.03 -19.46 6.95
N ASP A 203 15.14 -19.61 5.99
CA ASP A 203 15.40 -20.27 4.71
C ASP A 203 14.84 -19.44 3.54
N ALA A 204 15.73 -19.04 2.63
CA ALA A 204 15.37 -18.29 1.43
C ALA A 204 14.47 -19.08 0.46
N GLY A 205 14.46 -20.40 0.53
CA GLY A 205 13.61 -21.27 -0.29
C GLY A 205 12.23 -21.56 0.31
N ALA A 206 11.98 -21.12 1.56
CA ALA A 206 10.69 -21.33 2.20
C ALA A 206 9.57 -20.60 1.45
N LYS A 207 8.43 -21.29 1.28
CA LYS A 207 7.30 -20.76 0.54
C LYS A 207 6.38 -19.92 1.44
N GLY A 208 5.94 -18.77 0.92
CA GLY A 208 4.92 -17.93 1.51
C GLY A 208 3.50 -18.38 1.18
N ARG A 209 2.53 -17.51 1.45
CA ARG A 209 1.16 -17.68 0.95
C ARG A 209 1.12 -17.37 -0.55
N THR A 210 0.15 -17.95 -1.24
CA THR A 210 -0.09 -17.65 -2.67
C THR A 210 -1.35 -16.82 -2.86
N ARG A 211 -2.21 -16.72 -1.82
CA ARG A 211 -3.51 -16.06 -1.91
C ARG A 211 -3.68 -15.00 -0.84
N GLN A 212 -4.26 -13.85 -1.26
CA GLN A 212 -4.69 -12.78 -0.38
C GLN A 212 -5.84 -12.01 -1.04
N TYR A 213 -6.96 -11.84 -0.32
CA TYR A 213 -8.03 -10.94 -0.72
C TYR A 213 -7.84 -9.56 -0.07
N PHE A 214 -8.42 -8.57 -0.69
CA PHE A 214 -8.46 -7.18 -0.22
C PHE A 214 -9.88 -6.64 -0.38
N GLU A 215 -10.28 -5.82 0.56
CA GLU A 215 -11.50 -5.00 0.49
C GLU A 215 -11.24 -3.69 1.18
N LEU A 216 -11.64 -2.59 0.54
CA LEU A 216 -11.64 -1.27 1.13
C LEU A 216 -12.74 -0.42 0.47
N ARG A 217 -13.72 0.03 1.25
CA ARG A 217 -14.78 0.91 0.78
C ARG A 217 -15.60 0.34 -0.38
N GLY A 218 -15.73 -0.98 -0.46
CA GLY A 218 -16.38 -1.67 -1.56
C GLY A 218 -15.46 -2.06 -2.72
N HIS A 219 -14.29 -1.43 -2.85
CA HIS A 219 -13.27 -1.86 -3.80
C HIS A 219 -12.71 -3.22 -3.40
N ARG A 220 -12.52 -4.10 -4.37
CA ARG A 220 -12.18 -5.50 -4.13
C ARG A 220 -10.97 -5.92 -4.95
N ALA A 221 -10.11 -6.74 -4.38
CA ALA A 221 -9.08 -7.43 -5.14
C ALA A 221 -8.76 -8.78 -4.51
N ILE A 222 -8.22 -9.67 -5.34
CA ILE A 222 -7.66 -10.94 -4.90
C ILE A 222 -6.43 -11.28 -5.72
N THR A 223 -5.39 -11.74 -5.05
CA THR A 223 -4.22 -12.38 -5.67
C THR A 223 -4.32 -13.88 -5.41
N ASP A 224 -4.08 -14.71 -6.43
CA ASP A 224 -3.89 -16.16 -6.30
C ASP A 224 -2.79 -16.62 -7.27
N GLY A 225 -1.63 -16.97 -6.73
CA GLY A 225 -0.44 -17.24 -7.53
C GLY A 225 -0.03 -16.02 -8.35
N ARG A 226 0.10 -16.21 -9.66
CA ARG A 226 0.43 -15.16 -10.63
C ARG A 226 -0.73 -14.22 -10.96
N TRP A 227 -1.97 -14.69 -10.78
CA TRP A 227 -3.14 -13.94 -11.16
C TRP A 227 -3.59 -12.96 -10.07
N ARG A 228 -3.94 -11.78 -10.51
CA ARG A 228 -4.55 -10.77 -9.66
C ARG A 228 -5.78 -10.19 -10.33
N ALA A 229 -6.91 -10.21 -9.63
CA ALA A 229 -8.15 -9.59 -10.09
C ALA A 229 -8.51 -8.40 -9.20
N VAL A 230 -8.97 -7.30 -9.82
CA VAL A 230 -9.30 -6.04 -9.15
C VAL A 230 -10.64 -5.53 -9.65
N ALA A 231 -11.51 -5.08 -8.76
CA ALA A 231 -12.75 -4.38 -9.09
C ALA A 231 -12.88 -3.09 -8.28
N ILE A 232 -13.06 -2.00 -8.96
CA ILE A 232 -13.38 -0.71 -8.36
C ILE A 232 -14.90 -0.59 -8.29
N HIS A 233 -15.42 -0.43 -7.08
CA HIS A 233 -16.84 -0.34 -6.84
C HIS A 233 -17.33 1.09 -7.08
N ASN A 234 -18.36 1.20 -7.91
CA ASN A 234 -19.13 2.43 -8.03
C ASN A 234 -20.39 2.30 -7.17
N CYS A 235 -20.50 3.13 -6.15
CA CYS A 235 -21.56 3.04 -5.15
C CYS A 235 -23.00 3.24 -5.68
N VAL A 236 -23.18 3.65 -6.94
CA VAL A 236 -24.50 3.74 -7.57
C VAL A 236 -24.95 2.40 -8.16
N ASN A 237 -24.05 1.43 -8.28
CA ASN A 237 -24.30 0.12 -8.86
C ASN A 237 -24.33 -0.98 -7.79
N ASP A 238 -24.97 -2.09 -8.13
CA ASP A 238 -24.80 -3.32 -7.36
C ASP A 238 -23.42 -3.94 -7.60
N TYR A 239 -22.87 -4.62 -6.62
CA TYR A 239 -21.58 -5.33 -6.73
C TYR A 239 -21.49 -6.31 -7.90
N ALA A 240 -22.62 -6.86 -8.34
CA ALA A 240 -22.70 -7.75 -9.51
C ALA A 240 -22.36 -7.04 -10.82
N GLN A 241 -22.51 -5.72 -10.88
CA GLN A 241 -22.27 -4.88 -12.06
C GLN A 241 -20.83 -4.37 -12.14
N ASP A 242 -20.02 -4.56 -11.09
CA ASP A 242 -18.64 -4.12 -11.10
C ASP A 242 -17.82 -4.84 -12.17
N ALA A 243 -17.13 -4.07 -12.99
CA ALA A 243 -16.16 -4.59 -13.93
C ALA A 243 -14.91 -5.05 -13.20
N TRP A 244 -14.53 -6.31 -13.40
CA TRP A 244 -13.28 -6.84 -12.89
C TRP A 244 -12.20 -6.77 -13.95
N GLN A 245 -11.04 -6.29 -13.57
CA GLN A 245 -9.80 -6.33 -14.32
C GLN A 245 -8.98 -7.53 -13.88
N LEU A 246 -8.15 -8.08 -14.79
CA LEU A 246 -7.30 -9.24 -14.52
C LEU A 246 -5.86 -8.91 -14.95
N PHE A 247 -4.91 -9.21 -14.08
CA PHE A 247 -3.49 -8.99 -14.31
C PHE A 247 -2.69 -10.26 -14.05
N ASP A 248 -1.66 -10.49 -14.85
CA ASP A 248 -0.66 -11.52 -14.66
C ASP A 248 0.59 -10.88 -14.03
N THR A 249 0.67 -10.89 -12.70
CA THR A 249 1.71 -10.15 -11.96
C THR A 249 3.12 -10.75 -12.07
N GLU A 250 3.27 -11.92 -12.67
CA GLU A 250 4.60 -12.45 -13.03
C GLU A 250 5.11 -11.86 -14.35
N ALA A 251 4.23 -11.66 -15.34
CA ALA A 251 4.55 -11.08 -16.63
C ALA A 251 4.41 -9.55 -16.65
N ASP A 252 3.50 -9.00 -15.85
CA ASP A 252 3.18 -7.58 -15.71
C ASP A 252 3.27 -7.15 -14.25
N PHE A 253 4.48 -6.75 -13.84
CA PHE A 253 4.79 -6.41 -12.45
C PHE A 253 4.00 -5.21 -11.91
N SER A 254 3.47 -4.37 -12.80
CA SER A 254 2.89 -3.05 -12.53
C SER A 254 1.38 -2.94 -12.72
N GLU A 255 0.70 -4.02 -13.13
CA GLU A 255 -0.73 -4.01 -13.48
C GLU A 255 -1.04 -3.06 -14.67
N SER A 256 -0.17 -3.06 -15.69
CA SER A 256 -0.28 -2.16 -16.84
C SER A 256 -1.27 -2.66 -17.90
N THR A 257 -1.51 -3.98 -17.98
CA THR A 257 -2.27 -4.61 -19.05
C THR A 257 -3.42 -5.45 -18.50
N ASP A 258 -4.64 -5.00 -18.72
CA ASP A 258 -5.84 -5.74 -18.35
C ASP A 258 -6.09 -6.92 -19.31
N LEU A 259 -6.13 -8.12 -18.78
CA LEU A 259 -6.35 -9.39 -19.49
C LEU A 259 -7.76 -9.95 -19.32
N ALA A 260 -8.69 -9.25 -18.67
CA ALA A 260 -10.01 -9.76 -18.33
C ALA A 260 -10.80 -10.24 -19.57
N ALA A 261 -10.74 -9.48 -20.66
CA ALA A 261 -11.42 -9.84 -21.90
C ALA A 261 -10.83 -11.08 -22.59
N LYS A 262 -9.54 -11.38 -22.32
CA LYS A 262 -8.86 -12.56 -22.90
C LYS A 262 -9.07 -13.84 -22.08
N HIS A 263 -9.34 -13.69 -20.78
CA HIS A 263 -9.44 -14.80 -19.82
C HIS A 263 -10.67 -14.68 -18.91
N PRO A 264 -11.89 -14.61 -19.47
CA PRO A 264 -13.11 -14.45 -18.66
C PRO A 264 -13.32 -15.60 -17.66
N GLU A 265 -12.88 -16.83 -18.00
CA GLU A 265 -12.94 -17.98 -17.10
C GLU A 265 -12.07 -17.81 -15.86
N ILE A 266 -10.90 -17.15 -15.98
CA ILE A 266 -10.04 -16.85 -14.84
C ILE A 266 -10.68 -15.74 -14.00
N VAL A 267 -11.26 -14.72 -14.62
CA VAL A 267 -11.99 -13.66 -13.90
C VAL A 267 -13.11 -14.26 -13.05
N ASP A 268 -13.93 -15.16 -13.60
CA ASP A 268 -15.02 -15.79 -12.86
C ASP A 268 -14.51 -16.66 -11.71
N HIS A 269 -13.42 -17.38 -11.92
CA HIS A 269 -12.74 -18.12 -10.86
C HIS A 269 -12.26 -17.19 -9.75
N MET A 270 -11.58 -16.09 -10.07
CA MET A 270 -11.06 -15.13 -9.09
C MET A 270 -12.18 -14.42 -8.30
N LYS A 271 -13.32 -14.11 -8.95
CA LYS A 271 -14.51 -13.59 -8.26
C LYS A 271 -15.03 -14.57 -7.21
N ALA A 272 -15.16 -15.85 -7.60
CA ALA A 272 -15.62 -16.91 -6.70
C ALA A 272 -14.64 -17.10 -5.52
N LEU A 273 -13.34 -17.05 -5.78
CA LEU A 273 -12.32 -17.12 -4.74
C LEU A 273 -12.41 -15.92 -3.78
N TRP A 274 -12.56 -14.69 -4.30
CA TRP A 274 -12.72 -13.51 -3.46
C TRP A 274 -13.93 -13.65 -2.53
N GLN A 275 -15.08 -14.05 -3.08
CA GLN A 275 -16.30 -14.26 -2.32
C GLN A 275 -16.12 -15.32 -1.22
N SER A 276 -15.42 -16.42 -1.53
CA SER A 276 -15.13 -17.48 -0.57
C SER A 276 -14.23 -17.01 0.57
N GLU A 277 -13.16 -16.28 0.26
CA GLU A 277 -12.25 -15.73 1.27
C GLU A 277 -12.94 -14.66 2.14
N TRP A 278 -13.74 -13.80 1.53
CA TRP A 278 -14.55 -12.82 2.25
C TRP A 278 -15.49 -13.49 3.26
N LEU A 279 -16.30 -14.45 2.81
CA LEU A 279 -17.24 -15.16 3.69
C LEU A 279 -16.52 -15.95 4.80
N ARG A 280 -15.38 -16.53 4.49
CA ARG A 280 -14.55 -17.25 5.46
C ARG A 280 -14.05 -16.36 6.59
N HIS A 281 -13.68 -15.11 6.30
CA HIS A 281 -13.05 -14.21 7.26
C HIS A 281 -14.02 -13.23 7.90
N VAL A 282 -15.08 -12.83 7.20
CA VAL A 282 -16.06 -11.84 7.69
C VAL A 282 -17.37 -12.49 8.10
N GLY A 283 -17.75 -13.61 7.51
CA GLY A 283 -18.90 -14.42 7.90
C GLY A 283 -20.25 -13.92 7.39
N VAL A 284 -20.31 -12.75 6.73
CA VAL A 284 -21.53 -12.15 6.17
C VAL A 284 -21.26 -11.67 4.72
N PRO A 285 -22.30 -11.61 3.87
CA PRO A 285 -22.14 -10.99 2.54
C PRO A 285 -21.65 -9.56 2.63
N ILE A 286 -20.91 -9.11 1.60
CA ILE A 286 -20.48 -7.72 1.53
C ILE A 286 -21.70 -6.82 1.42
N ALA A 287 -21.76 -5.78 2.25
CA ALA A 287 -22.81 -4.77 2.23
C ALA A 287 -22.35 -3.54 1.43
N GLN A 288 -23.31 -2.81 0.86
CA GLN A 288 -23.03 -1.52 0.22
C GLN A 288 -22.35 -0.57 1.22
N PRO A 289 -21.32 0.17 0.81
CA PRO A 289 -20.70 1.17 1.65
C PRO A 289 -21.71 2.23 2.12
N ALA A 290 -21.47 2.80 3.29
CA ALA A 290 -22.31 3.88 3.78
C ALA A 290 -22.25 5.11 2.83
N PRO A 291 -23.31 5.92 2.74
CA PRO A 291 -23.37 7.05 1.79
C PRO A 291 -22.22 8.05 1.91
N ASN A 292 -21.69 8.28 3.11
CA ASN A 292 -20.52 9.13 3.31
C ASN A 292 -19.24 8.51 2.72
N ILE A 293 -19.11 7.19 2.75
CA ILE A 293 -17.97 6.48 2.12
C ILE A 293 -18.10 6.53 0.59
N CYS A 294 -19.31 6.39 0.06
CA CYS A 294 -19.58 6.50 -1.37
C CYS A 294 -19.21 7.89 -1.91
N ARG A 295 -19.55 8.95 -1.18
CA ARG A 295 -19.15 10.32 -1.56
C ARG A 295 -17.62 10.46 -1.59
N LEU A 296 -16.92 9.91 -0.60
CA LEU A 296 -15.45 9.92 -0.59
C LEU A 296 -14.86 9.14 -1.78
N ASN A 297 -15.47 8.02 -2.17
CA ASN A 297 -15.02 7.29 -3.36
C ASN A 297 -15.18 8.12 -4.63
N GLU A 298 -16.25 8.90 -4.77
CA GLU A 298 -16.45 9.80 -5.91
C GLU A 298 -15.43 10.95 -5.95
N GLU A 299 -15.02 11.47 -4.79
CA GLU A 299 -14.01 12.54 -4.67
C GLU A 299 -12.59 12.06 -5.02
N TYR A 300 -12.30 10.76 -4.84
CA TYR A 300 -10.95 10.19 -5.01
C TYR A 300 -10.80 9.28 -6.25
N ASN A 301 -11.90 8.88 -6.92
CA ASN A 301 -11.89 8.14 -8.17
C ASN A 301 -11.74 9.05 -9.38
#